data_d371873b6bab1394c6f8073cf504bd54
#
_entry.id   d371873b6bab1394c6f8073cf504bd54
#
_cell.length_a   1.000
_cell.length_b   1.000
_cell.length_c   1.000
_cell.angle_alpha   90.00
_cell.angle_beta   90.00
_cell.angle_gamma   90.00
#
_symmetry.space_group_name_H-M   'P 1'
#
loop_
_entity.id
_entity.type
_entity.pdbx_description
1 polymer ?
#
loop_
_entity_poly.entity_id
_entity_poly.type
_entity_poly.pdbx_seq_one_letter_code
_entity_poly.pdbx_strand_id
1 'polypeptide(L)'
;MKLLRHLLLLLAALGPALSHAAPSNENLLQYLDSLLEERVSLEKKQEFMIEDYRQKLRLARNDEERFRANQMLYDIFSRRSIDSAMNCLTRNRAIAVANGDSTAMAGLKIKRSFLLAASGLLMEAASEMRGLEGRALPPALKKEYYAQMAYLYDHMANYYRINPIGANVYFGKSDQYKDSLISFLPEDDHEYLWYRGWSLLGASEKKRNEFISRIKKVVDSSALSTPDDAKNAYILGCLYLKNGDKENGMRYVAMSAITDVQLCNRDIASLQRLAMLCLEDGNVERAHNYIGYCMEAALKYPNRVRASTIAPLQHQINAAYQEKLRSQERMRRIFLILVSLLSVGFGVAVAVIIREMRHLKAARRELDERNALLNTRVRELSKAKEELSQMNERLTSLNRQLKEANAELNESNYVKEEYIGYAFSLCSQFIKHMDDFRRTINRKAKVMQWDDIRNLTEGKTLEKDAMKDFYANFDAIFLHLYPQFITDFNALLQPGQELLPKEGELLSMELRIYALVRLGITDSVKIADFLHCSAQTVYNYRFRTRNKAILPKDKFIEAVKTLGHVVID
;
A
#
# COMPACT_ATOMS: atom_id res chain seq x y z
N MET A 1 16.95 -13.28 14.33
CA MET A 1 16.42 -12.03 14.94
C MET A 1 17.24 -11.52 16.13
N LYS A 2 17.65 -12.32 17.12
CA LYS A 2 18.50 -11.84 18.26
C LYS A 2 19.92 -11.41 17.83
N LEU A 3 20.53 -12.05 16.84
CA LEU A 3 21.87 -11.69 16.32
C LEU A 3 21.88 -10.34 15.56
N LEU A 4 20.82 -10.03 14.83
CA LEU A 4 20.69 -8.74 14.11
C LEU A 4 20.53 -7.56 15.09
N ARG A 5 19.86 -7.80 16.23
CA ARG A 5 19.68 -6.81 17.31
C ARG A 5 20.98 -6.50 18.04
N HIS A 6 21.88 -7.49 18.19
CA HIS A 6 23.21 -7.28 18.78
C HIS A 6 24.18 -6.59 17.81
N LEU A 7 24.02 -6.80 16.50
CA LEU A 7 24.84 -6.13 15.48
C LEU A 7 24.49 -4.63 15.38
N LEU A 8 23.22 -4.28 15.52
CA LEU A 8 22.73 -2.88 15.55
C LEU A 8 23.15 -2.15 16.85
N LEU A 9 23.20 -2.85 17.98
CA LEU A 9 23.69 -2.28 19.24
C LEU A 9 25.21 -2.12 19.26
N LEU A 10 25.96 -2.98 18.57
CA LEU A 10 27.41 -2.84 18.39
C LEU A 10 27.78 -1.70 17.43
N LEU A 11 26.95 -1.41 16.44
CA LEU A 11 27.13 -0.24 15.54
C LEU A 11 26.81 1.09 16.25
N ALA A 12 25.96 1.08 17.26
CA ALA A 12 25.68 2.26 18.09
C ALA A 12 26.74 2.52 19.18
N ALA A 13 27.58 1.52 19.49
CA ALA A 13 28.64 1.61 20.52
C ALA A 13 30.04 1.94 19.95
N LEU A 14 30.21 1.91 18.63
CA LEU A 14 31.41 2.40 17.97
C LEU A 14 31.27 3.91 17.75
N GLY A 15 31.79 4.64 18.71
CA GLY A 15 31.88 6.10 18.71
C GLY A 15 32.67 6.68 17.52
N PRO A 16 32.79 8.00 17.42
CA PRO A 16 32.80 8.84 16.23
C PRO A 16 34.12 8.82 15.45
N ALA A 17 34.29 7.86 14.56
CA ALA A 17 35.42 7.86 13.62
C ALA A 17 35.15 7.05 12.32
N LEU A 18 33.94 7.08 11.78
CA LEU A 18 33.70 6.59 10.42
C LEU A 18 32.86 7.60 9.64
N SER A 19 33.52 8.19 8.64
CA SER A 19 33.03 9.00 7.52
C SER A 19 31.61 9.58 7.62
N HIS A 20 31.52 10.90 7.61
CA HIS A 20 30.32 11.73 7.52
C HIS A 20 29.54 11.56 6.21
N ALA A 21 29.23 10.36 5.79
CA ALA A 21 28.22 10.15 4.77
C ALA A 21 26.84 10.24 5.46
N ALA A 22 26.06 11.25 5.07
CA ALA A 22 24.69 11.39 5.55
C ALA A 22 23.92 10.07 5.33
N PRO A 23 23.08 9.62 6.29
CA PRO A 23 22.36 8.35 6.18
C PRO A 23 21.55 8.31 4.88
N SER A 24 21.52 7.16 4.22
CA SER A 24 20.72 6.97 3.01
C SER A 24 19.23 7.13 3.34
N ASN A 25 18.42 7.50 2.35
CA ASN A 25 16.97 7.61 2.54
C ASN A 25 16.38 6.30 3.02
N GLU A 26 16.88 5.17 2.55
CA GLU A 26 16.41 3.85 3.00
C GLU A 26 16.70 3.62 4.50
N ASN A 27 17.85 4.03 5.01
CA ASN A 27 18.16 3.94 6.45
C ASN A 27 17.22 4.81 7.29
N LEU A 28 16.88 6.02 6.82
CA LEU A 28 15.92 6.90 7.50
C LEU A 28 14.52 6.29 7.51
N LEU A 29 14.08 5.71 6.39
CA LEU A 29 12.78 5.05 6.30
C LEU A 29 12.72 3.80 7.19
N GLN A 30 13.78 2.98 7.24
CA GLN A 30 13.84 1.82 8.14
C GLN A 30 13.81 2.24 9.60
N TYR A 31 14.49 3.32 9.96
CA TYR A 31 14.43 3.88 11.31
C TYR A 31 13.03 4.39 11.63
N LEU A 32 12.37 5.07 10.70
CA LEU A 32 10.97 5.51 10.87
C LEU A 32 10.03 4.31 11.03
N ASP A 33 10.20 3.26 10.24
CA ASP A 33 9.42 2.03 10.35
C ASP A 33 9.53 1.44 11.77
N SER A 34 10.75 1.37 12.32
CA SER A 34 10.97 0.88 13.69
C SER A 34 10.32 1.77 14.76
N LEU A 35 10.36 3.09 14.59
CA LEU A 35 9.69 4.03 15.51
C LEU A 35 8.17 3.87 15.49
N LEU A 36 7.59 3.63 14.33
CA LEU A 36 6.15 3.39 14.19
C LEU A 36 5.73 2.06 14.84
N GLU A 37 6.57 1.04 14.81
CA GLU A 37 6.36 -0.21 15.57
C GLU A 37 6.47 0.02 17.08
N GLU A 38 7.40 0.86 17.52
CA GLU A 38 7.64 1.18 18.94
C GLU A 38 6.72 2.29 19.47
N ARG A 39 5.74 2.78 18.68
CA ARG A 39 4.89 3.93 19.03
C ARG A 39 4.21 3.83 20.40
N VAL A 40 3.79 2.63 20.79
CA VAL A 40 3.16 2.42 22.11
C VAL A 40 4.12 2.72 23.25
N SER A 41 5.41 2.42 23.08
CA SER A 41 6.45 2.74 24.05
C SER A 41 6.71 4.25 24.13
N LEU A 42 6.71 4.93 22.99
CA LEU A 42 6.85 6.39 22.92
C LEU A 42 5.66 7.10 23.58
N GLU A 43 4.43 6.64 23.29
CA GLU A 43 3.22 7.17 23.95
C GLU A 43 3.25 6.97 25.46
N LYS A 44 3.73 5.83 25.98
CA LYS A 44 3.91 5.59 27.44
C LYS A 44 4.91 6.54 28.07
N LYS A 45 6.04 6.81 27.42
CA LYS A 45 7.02 7.80 27.92
C LYS A 45 6.41 9.19 28.01
N GLN A 46 5.65 9.58 27.01
CA GLN A 46 4.94 10.85 27.04
C GLN A 46 3.86 10.91 28.13
N GLU A 47 3.13 9.83 28.36
CA GLU A 47 2.13 9.78 29.43
C GLU A 47 2.76 9.96 30.82
N PHE A 48 3.97 9.42 31.02
CA PHE A 48 4.73 9.67 32.24
C PHE A 48 5.07 11.16 32.41
N MET A 49 5.48 11.84 31.35
CA MET A 49 5.72 13.30 31.40
C MET A 49 4.43 14.10 31.70
N ILE A 50 3.31 13.68 31.09
CA ILE A 50 2.01 14.30 31.37
C ILE A 50 1.65 14.14 32.85
N GLU A 51 1.87 12.98 33.43
CA GLU A 51 1.56 12.74 34.84
C GLU A 51 2.44 13.56 35.77
N ASP A 52 3.73 13.75 35.44
CA ASP A 52 4.61 14.68 36.16
C ASP A 52 4.04 16.13 36.18
N TYR A 53 3.60 16.64 35.03
CA TYR A 53 2.97 17.95 34.98
C TYR A 53 1.60 18.00 35.68
N ARG A 54 0.81 16.92 35.65
CA ARG A 54 -0.42 16.81 36.44
C ARG A 54 -0.10 16.86 37.95
N GLN A 55 0.96 16.21 38.37
CA GLN A 55 1.42 16.27 39.74
C GLN A 55 1.87 17.68 40.12
N LYS A 56 2.65 18.36 39.29
CA LYS A 56 3.01 19.77 39.49
C LYS A 56 1.79 20.65 39.59
N LEU A 57 0.76 20.42 38.79
CA LEU A 57 -0.51 21.14 38.86
C LEU A 57 -1.25 20.89 40.19
N ARG A 58 -1.25 19.63 40.69
CA ARG A 58 -1.85 19.32 42.00
C ARG A 58 -1.11 19.94 43.17
N LEU A 59 0.20 20.09 43.06
CA LEU A 59 1.06 20.65 44.09
C LEU A 59 1.21 22.16 44.02
N ALA A 60 0.67 22.80 42.99
CA ALA A 60 0.75 24.24 42.79
C ALA A 60 0.10 25.02 43.92
N ARG A 61 0.85 25.94 44.48
CA ARG A 61 0.49 26.71 45.68
C ARG A 61 -0.26 28.01 45.37
N ASN A 62 -0.04 28.57 44.20
CA ASN A 62 -0.61 29.83 43.75
C ASN A 62 -1.12 29.75 42.31
N ASP A 63 -1.81 30.78 41.85
CA ASP A 63 -2.40 30.81 40.51
C ASP A 63 -1.36 30.90 39.40
N GLU A 64 -0.21 31.51 39.66
CA GLU A 64 0.89 31.56 38.67
C GLU A 64 1.46 30.15 38.40
N GLU A 65 1.71 29.36 39.45
CA GLU A 65 2.17 27.99 39.32
C GLU A 65 1.11 27.12 38.61
N ARG A 66 -0.17 27.28 38.95
CA ARG A 66 -1.29 26.59 38.29
C ARG A 66 -1.38 26.94 36.80
N PHE A 67 -1.29 28.24 36.50
CA PHE A 67 -1.32 28.74 35.15
C PHE A 67 -0.16 28.15 34.32
N ARG A 68 1.06 28.17 34.86
CA ARG A 68 2.26 27.62 34.22
C ARG A 68 2.16 26.12 34.01
N ALA A 69 1.72 25.36 34.99
CA ALA A 69 1.55 23.93 34.88
C ALA A 69 0.47 23.53 33.85
N ASN A 70 -0.67 24.24 33.81
CA ASN A 70 -1.69 24.08 32.79
C ASN A 70 -1.16 24.47 31.41
N GLN A 71 -0.31 25.48 31.29
CA GLN A 71 0.31 25.87 30.03
C GLN A 71 1.22 24.77 29.50
N MET A 72 2.05 24.16 30.32
CA MET A 72 2.89 23.01 29.94
C MET A 72 2.04 21.82 29.48
N LEU A 73 0.96 21.54 30.18
CA LEU A 73 0.00 20.51 29.77
C LEU A 73 -0.68 20.87 28.44
N TYR A 74 -1.06 22.12 28.25
CA TYR A 74 -1.61 22.59 26.98
C TYR A 74 -0.64 22.38 25.82
N ASP A 75 0.64 22.72 25.98
CA ASP A 75 1.66 22.61 24.94
C ASP A 75 1.83 21.15 24.46
N ILE A 76 1.69 20.18 25.37
CA ILE A 76 1.67 18.75 25.03
C ILE A 76 0.34 18.36 24.38
N PHE A 77 -0.80 18.70 25.02
CA PHE A 77 -2.11 18.26 24.56
C PHE A 77 -2.55 18.92 23.25
N SER A 78 -2.11 20.14 22.96
CA SER A 78 -2.43 20.86 21.72
C SER A 78 -2.09 20.08 20.44
N ARG A 79 -1.23 19.06 20.56
CA ARG A 79 -0.80 18.17 19.47
C ARG A 79 -1.33 16.74 19.58
N ARG A 80 -2.01 16.41 20.69
CA ARG A 80 -2.43 15.03 21.01
C ARG A 80 -3.91 14.87 21.31
N SER A 81 -4.52 15.85 21.96
CA SER A 81 -5.91 15.78 22.44
C SER A 81 -6.50 17.17 22.56
N ILE A 82 -7.34 17.53 21.60
CA ILE A 82 -8.01 18.83 21.55
C ILE A 82 -8.82 19.07 22.83
N ASP A 83 -9.57 18.08 23.30
CA ASP A 83 -10.39 18.20 24.51
C ASP A 83 -9.55 18.47 25.76
N SER A 84 -8.45 17.73 25.91
CA SER A 84 -7.53 17.94 27.04
C SER A 84 -6.86 19.31 26.98
N ALA A 85 -6.46 19.75 25.79
CA ALA A 85 -5.91 21.09 25.60
C ALA A 85 -6.95 22.18 25.91
N MET A 86 -8.20 22.01 25.45
CA MET A 86 -9.29 22.93 25.73
C MET A 86 -9.59 23.06 27.23
N ASN A 87 -9.53 21.93 27.97
CA ASN A 87 -9.66 21.90 29.41
C ASN A 87 -8.54 22.70 30.11
N CYS A 88 -7.30 22.61 29.62
CA CYS A 88 -6.20 23.43 30.17
C CYS A 88 -6.44 24.92 29.94
N LEU A 89 -6.90 25.31 28.74
CA LEU A 89 -7.25 26.71 28.45
C LEU A 89 -8.41 27.21 29.30
N THR A 90 -9.43 26.40 29.54
CA THR A 90 -10.58 26.73 30.37
C THR A 90 -10.14 27.03 31.82
N ARG A 91 -9.26 26.23 32.38
CA ARG A 91 -8.69 26.45 33.72
C ARG A 91 -7.85 27.72 33.76
N ASN A 92 -6.97 27.93 32.79
CA ASN A 92 -6.14 29.12 32.73
C ASN A 92 -6.98 30.40 32.49
N ARG A 93 -8.09 30.30 31.74
CA ARG A 93 -9.03 31.41 31.57
C ARG A 93 -9.67 31.82 32.88
N ALA A 94 -10.07 30.86 33.71
CA ALA A 94 -10.63 31.18 35.04
C ALA A 94 -9.61 31.96 35.90
N ILE A 95 -8.34 31.56 35.88
CA ILE A 95 -7.26 32.26 36.59
C ILE A 95 -7.05 33.68 36.02
N ALA A 96 -6.95 33.80 34.67
CA ALA A 96 -6.74 35.12 34.05
C ALA A 96 -7.90 36.09 34.28
N VAL A 97 -9.15 35.57 34.30
CA VAL A 97 -10.33 36.39 34.63
C VAL A 97 -10.29 36.84 36.08
N ALA A 98 -9.98 35.95 37.03
CA ALA A 98 -9.88 36.28 38.47
C ALA A 98 -8.81 37.34 38.72
N ASN A 99 -7.70 37.30 38.01
CA ASN A 99 -6.58 38.24 38.15
C ASN A 99 -6.73 39.51 37.28
N GLY A 100 -7.78 39.65 36.47
CA GLY A 100 -7.96 40.78 35.56
C GLY A 100 -6.88 40.87 34.47
N ASP A 101 -6.17 39.76 34.17
CA ASP A 101 -5.06 39.76 33.22
C ASP A 101 -5.56 39.70 31.76
N SER A 102 -5.69 40.90 31.19
CA SER A 102 -6.14 41.08 29.82
C SER A 102 -5.15 40.52 28.78
N THR A 103 -3.87 40.52 29.11
CA THR A 103 -2.80 39.98 28.24
C THR A 103 -2.88 38.46 28.17
N ALA A 104 -2.96 37.78 29.32
CA ALA A 104 -3.18 36.36 29.38
C ALA A 104 -4.49 35.97 28.67
N MET A 105 -5.57 36.70 28.86
CA MET A 105 -6.85 36.49 28.19
C MET A 105 -6.73 36.56 26.66
N ALA A 106 -5.95 37.51 26.13
CA ALA A 106 -5.70 37.62 24.70
C ALA A 106 -4.93 36.39 24.17
N GLY A 107 -3.87 35.94 24.85
CA GLY A 107 -3.12 34.76 24.50
C GLY A 107 -3.97 33.48 24.55
N LEU A 108 -4.83 33.34 25.56
CA LEU A 108 -5.76 32.21 25.67
C LEU A 108 -6.79 32.17 24.54
N LYS A 109 -7.28 33.34 24.06
CA LYS A 109 -8.17 33.41 22.89
C LYS A 109 -7.46 32.95 21.61
N ILE A 110 -6.21 33.36 21.41
CA ILE A 110 -5.41 32.92 20.27
C ILE A 110 -5.26 31.38 20.28
N LYS A 111 -4.85 30.80 21.41
CA LYS A 111 -4.70 29.35 21.59
C LYS A 111 -6.01 28.59 21.43
N ARG A 112 -7.12 29.17 21.92
CA ARG A 112 -8.45 28.60 21.74
C ARG A 112 -8.88 28.61 20.27
N SER A 113 -8.64 29.71 19.57
CA SER A 113 -8.89 29.82 18.14
C SER A 113 -8.12 28.74 17.36
N PHE A 114 -6.87 28.45 17.74
CA PHE A 114 -6.08 27.37 17.13
C PHE A 114 -6.77 26.01 17.28
N LEU A 115 -7.18 25.63 18.49
CA LEU A 115 -7.85 24.34 18.73
C LEU A 115 -9.20 24.25 17.99
N LEU A 116 -9.97 25.35 17.96
CA LEU A 116 -11.23 25.41 17.22
C LEU A 116 -11.00 25.25 15.72
N ALA A 117 -10.01 25.94 15.16
CA ALA A 117 -9.68 25.82 13.75
C ALA A 117 -9.22 24.38 13.39
N ALA A 118 -8.35 23.77 14.21
CA ALA A 118 -7.94 22.39 14.05
C ALA A 118 -9.13 21.41 14.10
N SER A 119 -10.14 21.70 14.96
CA SER A 119 -11.39 20.91 15.03
C SER A 119 -12.33 21.12 13.84
N GLY A 120 -12.02 22.08 12.95
CA GLY A 120 -12.91 22.47 11.84
C GLY A 120 -14.02 23.44 12.22
N LEU A 121 -14.01 23.96 13.45
CA LEU A 121 -14.93 24.99 13.93
C LEU A 121 -14.39 26.38 13.53
N LEU A 122 -14.34 26.64 12.22
CA LEU A 122 -13.64 27.78 11.63
C LEU A 122 -14.31 29.12 11.94
N MET A 123 -15.62 29.14 12.02
CA MET A 123 -16.37 30.37 12.33
C MET A 123 -16.22 30.76 13.79
N GLU A 124 -16.22 29.78 14.69
CA GLU A 124 -15.96 29.97 16.12
C GLU A 124 -14.52 30.43 16.36
N ALA A 125 -13.58 29.82 15.65
CA ALA A 125 -12.18 30.24 15.66
C ALA A 125 -12.02 31.70 15.22
N ALA A 126 -12.66 32.08 14.13
CA ALA A 126 -12.68 33.45 13.64
C ALA A 126 -13.35 34.44 14.64
N SER A 127 -14.38 33.99 15.35
CA SER A 127 -15.05 34.81 16.38
C SER A 127 -14.11 35.13 17.54
N GLU A 128 -13.29 34.17 17.98
CA GLU A 128 -12.28 34.45 19.03
C GLU A 128 -11.26 35.49 18.55
N MET A 129 -10.82 35.41 17.29
CA MET A 129 -9.83 36.34 16.73
C MET A 129 -10.39 37.75 16.50
N ARG A 130 -11.65 37.89 16.06
CA ARG A 130 -12.32 39.18 15.91
C ARG A 130 -12.35 39.97 17.23
N GLY A 131 -12.47 39.29 18.36
CA GLY A 131 -12.40 39.93 19.68
C GLY A 131 -11.03 40.54 20.03
N LEU A 132 -9.99 40.31 19.20
CA LEU A 132 -8.64 40.87 19.35
C LEU A 132 -8.29 41.89 18.26
N GLU A 133 -9.12 42.01 17.24
CA GLU A 133 -8.91 42.92 16.12
C GLU A 133 -8.87 44.38 16.61
N GLY A 134 -7.89 45.14 16.12
CA GLY A 134 -7.70 46.56 16.52
C GLY A 134 -7.14 46.78 17.92
N ARG A 135 -6.88 45.75 18.73
CA ARG A 135 -6.25 45.88 20.04
C ARG A 135 -4.74 46.04 19.93
N ALA A 136 -4.16 46.90 20.79
CA ALA A 136 -2.72 46.96 20.96
C ALA A 136 -2.24 45.71 21.71
N LEU A 137 -1.70 44.73 20.97
CA LEU A 137 -1.15 43.52 21.54
C LEU A 137 0.35 43.68 21.81
N PRO A 138 0.88 43.14 22.92
CA PRO A 138 2.32 43.04 23.15
C PRO A 138 3.01 42.32 21.98
N PRO A 139 4.30 42.62 21.68
CA PRO A 139 5.01 42.04 20.54
C PRO A 139 4.92 40.50 20.43
N ALA A 140 5.09 39.79 21.56
CA ALA A 140 4.99 38.36 21.61
C ALA A 140 3.59 37.82 21.20
N LEU A 141 2.53 38.45 21.73
CA LEU A 141 1.15 38.09 21.36
C LEU A 141 0.78 38.52 19.94
N LYS A 142 1.37 39.60 19.44
CA LYS A 142 1.18 40.06 18.05
C LYS A 142 1.74 39.02 17.06
N LYS A 143 2.89 38.43 17.39
CA LYS A 143 3.45 37.28 16.66
C LYS A 143 2.46 36.11 16.64
N GLU A 144 2.00 35.66 17.81
CA GLU A 144 1.03 34.56 17.92
C GLU A 144 -0.28 34.86 17.17
N TYR A 145 -0.74 36.11 17.23
CA TYR A 145 -1.94 36.58 16.52
C TYR A 145 -1.80 36.42 15.01
N TYR A 146 -0.71 36.91 14.43
CA TYR A 146 -0.48 36.82 13.00
C TYR A 146 -0.34 35.35 12.54
N ALA A 147 0.41 34.55 13.29
CA ALA A 147 0.54 33.13 13.03
C ALA A 147 -0.82 32.40 13.03
N GLN A 148 -1.65 32.71 14.04
CA GLN A 148 -2.98 32.12 14.14
C GLN A 148 -3.94 32.58 13.04
N MET A 149 -3.88 33.84 12.63
CA MET A 149 -4.70 34.36 11.54
C MET A 149 -4.29 33.72 10.19
N ALA A 150 -2.99 33.58 9.95
CA ALA A 150 -2.49 32.85 8.79
C ALA A 150 -2.97 31.39 8.78
N TYR A 151 -2.84 30.69 9.90
CA TYR A 151 -3.31 29.32 10.09
C TYR A 151 -4.81 29.17 9.84
N LEU A 152 -5.61 30.03 10.44
CA LEU A 152 -7.08 30.04 10.31
C LEU A 152 -7.51 30.23 8.85
N TYR A 153 -6.93 31.21 8.16
CA TYR A 153 -7.26 31.46 6.75
C TYR A 153 -6.76 30.36 5.80
N ASP A 154 -5.64 29.71 6.08
CA ASP A 154 -5.22 28.51 5.36
C ASP A 154 -6.22 27.37 5.54
N HIS A 155 -6.74 27.19 6.75
CA HIS A 155 -7.77 26.16 7.02
C HIS A 155 -9.09 26.49 6.31
N MET A 156 -9.51 27.75 6.31
CA MET A 156 -10.68 28.21 5.55
C MET A 156 -10.49 27.99 4.06
N ALA A 157 -9.32 28.34 3.51
CA ALA A 157 -9.02 28.14 2.10
C ALA A 157 -9.07 26.65 1.72
N ASN A 158 -8.48 25.77 2.53
CA ASN A 158 -8.52 24.33 2.31
C ASN A 158 -9.94 23.75 2.44
N TYR A 159 -10.75 24.26 3.33
CA TYR A 159 -12.16 23.89 3.45
C TYR A 159 -12.96 24.23 2.18
N TYR A 160 -12.71 25.43 1.62
CA TYR A 160 -13.35 25.89 0.37
C TYR A 160 -12.63 25.45 -0.91
N ARG A 161 -11.71 24.48 -0.84
CA ARG A 161 -10.87 24.06 -1.98
C ARG A 161 -11.67 23.64 -3.21
N ILE A 162 -12.89 23.15 -3.02
CA ILE A 162 -13.81 22.77 -4.12
C ILE A 162 -14.36 24.02 -4.84
N ASN A 163 -14.38 25.19 -4.18
CA ASN A 163 -14.74 26.48 -4.75
C ASN A 163 -13.48 27.36 -4.88
N PRO A 164 -12.83 27.40 -6.08
CA PRO A 164 -11.58 28.12 -6.26
C PRO A 164 -11.65 29.61 -5.95
N ILE A 165 -12.80 30.27 -6.19
CA ILE A 165 -12.99 31.69 -5.93
C ILE A 165 -12.94 31.96 -4.43
N GLY A 166 -13.69 31.19 -3.63
CA GLY A 166 -13.68 31.29 -2.17
C GLY A 166 -12.32 30.92 -1.58
N ALA A 167 -11.68 29.84 -2.07
CA ALA A 167 -10.37 29.42 -1.62
C ALA A 167 -9.31 30.51 -1.85
N ASN A 168 -9.27 31.13 -3.03
CA ASN A 168 -8.28 32.16 -3.37
C ASN A 168 -8.41 33.42 -2.48
N VAL A 169 -9.62 33.81 -2.11
CA VAL A 169 -9.83 34.92 -1.17
C VAL A 169 -9.18 34.64 0.18
N TYR A 170 -9.37 33.44 0.70
CA TYR A 170 -8.80 33.04 1.98
C TYR A 170 -7.29 32.79 1.92
N PHE A 171 -6.77 32.21 0.84
CA PHE A 171 -5.31 32.13 0.61
C PHE A 171 -4.69 33.51 0.57
N GLY A 172 -5.28 34.47 -0.15
CA GLY A 172 -4.79 35.85 -0.19
C GLY A 172 -4.75 36.52 1.19
N LYS A 173 -5.77 36.28 2.02
CA LYS A 173 -5.76 36.75 3.41
C LYS A 173 -4.70 36.07 4.26
N SER A 174 -4.55 34.76 4.12
CA SER A 174 -3.48 34.02 4.80
C SER A 174 -2.10 34.56 4.44
N ASP A 175 -1.85 34.81 3.16
CA ASP A 175 -0.57 35.35 2.69
C ASP A 175 -0.28 36.74 3.24
N GLN A 176 -1.29 37.63 3.33
CA GLN A 176 -1.14 38.94 3.98
C GLN A 176 -0.69 38.82 5.45
N TYR A 177 -1.25 37.86 6.20
CA TYR A 177 -0.85 37.65 7.60
C TYR A 177 0.52 36.98 7.70
N LYS A 178 0.86 36.07 6.78
CA LYS A 178 2.22 35.50 6.67
C LYS A 178 3.26 36.57 6.37
N ASP A 179 2.99 37.45 5.43
CA ASP A 179 3.87 38.57 5.10
C ASP A 179 4.06 39.51 6.31
N SER A 180 2.97 39.82 7.01
CA SER A 180 3.03 40.60 8.24
C SER A 180 3.87 39.91 9.31
N LEU A 181 3.73 38.60 9.46
CA LEU A 181 4.51 37.83 10.42
C LEU A 181 6.00 37.77 10.02
N ILE A 182 6.30 37.49 8.76
CA ILE A 182 7.67 37.45 8.23
C ILE A 182 8.38 38.81 8.43
N SER A 183 7.69 39.91 8.21
CA SER A 183 8.27 41.26 8.41
C SER A 183 8.60 41.59 9.86
N PHE A 184 8.01 40.88 10.81
CA PHE A 184 8.12 41.08 12.24
C PHE A 184 9.17 40.19 12.90
N LEU A 185 9.56 39.11 12.24
CA LEU A 185 10.45 38.10 12.79
C LEU A 185 11.90 38.32 12.33
N PRO A 186 12.89 37.98 13.19
CA PRO A 186 14.28 37.81 12.76
C PRO A 186 14.40 36.73 11.70
N GLU A 187 15.31 36.89 10.79
CA GLU A 187 15.47 35.97 9.66
C GLU A 187 15.96 34.56 10.04
N ASP A 188 16.51 34.38 11.24
CA ASP A 188 16.96 33.11 11.84
C ASP A 188 15.90 32.48 12.77
N ASP A 189 14.79 33.18 13.01
CA ASP A 189 13.67 32.63 13.77
C ASP A 189 13.05 31.42 13.06
N HIS A 190 12.77 30.35 13.81
CA HIS A 190 12.19 29.13 13.26
C HIS A 190 10.84 29.33 12.54
N GLU A 191 10.01 30.24 13.03
CA GLU A 191 8.75 30.59 12.38
C GLU A 191 8.96 31.43 11.11
N TYR A 192 9.96 32.33 11.10
CA TYR A 192 10.36 33.02 9.87
C TYR A 192 10.73 32.01 8.78
N LEU A 193 11.58 31.04 9.11
CA LEU A 193 12.02 30.02 8.16
C LEU A 193 10.85 29.20 7.64
N TRP A 194 9.92 28.83 8.50
CA TRP A 194 8.70 28.11 8.15
C TRP A 194 7.83 28.89 7.16
N TYR A 195 7.37 30.09 7.55
CA TYR A 195 6.46 30.87 6.72
C TYR A 195 7.11 31.41 5.45
N ARG A 196 8.36 31.80 5.52
CA ARG A 196 9.14 32.22 4.35
C ARG A 196 9.34 31.08 3.36
N GLY A 197 9.63 29.91 3.84
CA GLY A 197 9.74 28.72 3.01
C GLY A 197 8.46 28.44 2.22
N TRP A 198 7.30 28.52 2.87
CA TRP A 198 5.99 28.39 2.20
C TRP A 198 5.79 29.46 1.12
N SER A 199 6.10 30.72 1.40
CA SER A 199 5.95 31.81 0.41
C SER A 199 6.85 31.62 -0.81
N LEU A 200 7.96 30.90 -0.66
CA LEU A 200 8.94 30.65 -1.73
C LEU A 200 8.62 29.42 -2.59
N LEU A 201 7.66 28.60 -2.23
CA LEU A 201 7.30 27.44 -3.08
C LEU A 201 6.82 27.87 -4.48
N GLY A 202 6.16 29.03 -4.60
CA GLY A 202 5.77 29.64 -5.88
C GLY A 202 6.82 30.51 -6.54
N ALA A 203 7.95 30.77 -5.88
CA ALA A 203 8.99 31.67 -6.37
C ALA A 203 9.88 31.01 -7.45
N SER A 204 10.78 31.79 -8.05
CA SER A 204 11.77 31.27 -8.98
C SER A 204 12.74 30.31 -8.28
N GLU A 205 13.29 29.36 -9.04
CA GLU A 205 14.24 28.37 -8.54
C GLU A 205 15.47 29.04 -7.88
N LYS A 206 15.97 30.11 -8.45
CA LYS A 206 17.10 30.88 -7.89
C LYS A 206 16.78 31.32 -6.45
N LYS A 207 15.63 31.94 -6.21
CA LYS A 207 15.22 32.40 -4.86
C LYS A 207 15.04 31.22 -3.90
N ARG A 208 14.50 30.10 -4.39
CA ARG A 208 14.38 28.89 -3.58
C ARG A 208 15.76 28.35 -3.19
N ASN A 209 16.71 28.26 -4.13
CA ASN A 209 18.06 27.75 -3.87
C ASN A 209 18.84 28.61 -2.87
N GLU A 210 18.73 29.90 -2.96
CA GLU A 210 19.31 30.84 -1.96
C GLU A 210 18.76 30.55 -0.56
N PHE A 211 17.45 30.37 -0.45
CA PHE A 211 16.82 30.09 0.84
C PHE A 211 17.09 28.68 1.34
N ILE A 212 17.10 27.67 0.45
CA ILE A 212 17.49 26.28 0.78
C ILE A 212 18.85 26.25 1.44
N SER A 213 19.85 26.96 0.88
CA SER A 213 21.20 27.01 1.44
C SER A 213 21.25 27.54 2.87
N ARG A 214 20.32 28.42 3.21
CA ARG A 214 20.21 29.03 4.54
C ARG A 214 19.48 28.09 5.52
N ILE A 215 18.26 27.67 5.19
CA ILE A 215 17.45 26.81 6.08
C ILE A 215 18.13 25.45 6.30
N LYS A 216 18.84 24.95 5.31
CA LYS A 216 19.63 23.71 5.42
C LYS A 216 20.65 23.78 6.55
N LYS A 217 21.36 24.91 6.69
CA LYS A 217 22.34 25.09 7.78
C LYS A 217 21.69 24.97 9.15
N VAL A 218 20.49 25.56 9.30
CA VAL A 218 19.74 25.52 10.57
C VAL A 218 19.27 24.10 10.85
N VAL A 219 18.69 23.42 9.86
CA VAL A 219 18.17 22.05 10.03
C VAL A 219 19.30 21.06 10.31
N ASP A 220 20.41 21.14 9.56
CA ASP A 220 21.54 20.21 9.73
C ASP A 220 22.30 20.42 11.05
N SER A 221 22.22 21.60 11.66
CA SER A 221 22.82 21.91 12.97
C SER A 221 21.87 21.60 14.14
N SER A 222 20.59 21.34 13.87
CA SER A 222 19.57 21.08 14.87
C SER A 222 19.65 19.63 15.37
N ALA A 223 19.30 19.43 16.64
CA ALA A 223 19.16 18.09 17.22
C ALA A 223 17.86 17.38 16.77
N LEU A 224 17.02 18.02 15.97
CA LEU A 224 15.71 17.53 15.53
C LEU A 224 14.85 17.01 16.70
N SER A 225 14.80 17.77 17.78
CA SER A 225 14.15 17.40 19.02
C SER A 225 12.93 18.25 19.37
N THR A 226 12.65 19.27 18.56
CA THR A 226 11.52 20.19 18.77
C THR A 226 10.53 20.14 17.61
N PRO A 227 9.27 20.56 17.83
CA PRO A 227 8.30 20.68 16.75
C PRO A 227 8.70 21.69 15.66
N ASP A 228 9.46 22.72 16.02
CA ASP A 228 9.91 23.73 15.06
C ASP A 228 11.03 23.19 14.19
N ASP A 229 11.90 22.33 14.74
CA ASP A 229 12.86 21.57 13.94
C ASP A 229 12.14 20.67 12.88
N ALA A 230 11.09 19.97 13.31
CA ALA A 230 10.29 19.15 12.41
C ALA A 230 9.65 19.97 11.28
N LYS A 231 9.07 21.14 11.60
CA LYS A 231 8.49 22.04 10.60
C LYS A 231 9.56 22.54 9.61
N ASN A 232 10.73 22.94 10.09
CA ASN A 232 11.79 23.45 9.24
C ASN A 232 12.38 22.36 8.34
N ALA A 233 12.55 21.14 8.84
CA ALA A 233 12.92 20.00 8.01
C ALA A 233 11.84 19.70 6.95
N TYR A 234 10.55 19.76 7.31
CA TYR A 234 9.47 19.54 6.36
C TYR A 234 9.45 20.55 5.23
N ILE A 235 9.52 21.85 5.53
CA ILE A 235 9.51 22.89 4.48
C ILE A 235 10.76 22.83 3.61
N LEU A 236 11.92 22.52 4.18
CA LEU A 236 13.14 22.29 3.42
C LEU A 236 12.96 21.12 2.43
N GLY A 237 12.38 20.01 2.88
CA GLY A 237 12.04 18.89 2.02
C GLY A 237 11.07 19.29 0.90
N CYS A 238 10.04 20.08 1.20
CA CYS A 238 9.10 20.59 0.20
C CYS A 238 9.78 21.48 -0.86
N LEU A 239 10.73 22.31 -0.46
CA LEU A 239 11.50 23.17 -1.38
C LEU A 239 12.38 22.34 -2.33
N TYR A 240 13.04 21.30 -1.82
CA TYR A 240 13.80 20.37 -2.65
C TYR A 240 12.89 19.63 -3.65
N LEU A 241 11.76 19.10 -3.18
CA LEU A 241 10.78 18.45 -4.06
C LEU A 241 10.27 19.39 -5.14
N LYS A 242 10.06 20.67 -4.81
CA LYS A 242 9.63 21.68 -5.78
C LYS A 242 10.69 21.97 -6.84
N ASN A 243 11.96 21.83 -6.51
CA ASN A 243 13.08 21.94 -7.43
C ASN A 243 13.35 20.64 -8.24
N GLY A 244 12.58 19.57 -7.99
CA GLY A 244 12.78 18.26 -8.63
C GLY A 244 13.85 17.39 -7.96
N ASP A 245 14.47 17.85 -6.88
CA ASP A 245 15.42 17.08 -6.09
C ASP A 245 14.66 16.17 -5.12
N LYS A 246 14.27 15.01 -5.65
CA LYS A 246 13.48 14.03 -4.92
C LYS A 246 14.26 13.38 -3.78
N GLU A 247 15.57 13.19 -3.95
CA GLU A 247 16.42 12.53 -2.96
C GLU A 247 16.53 13.35 -1.68
N ASN A 248 16.95 14.61 -1.77
CA ASN A 248 17.01 15.51 -0.62
C ASN A 248 15.60 15.83 -0.09
N GLY A 249 14.63 15.97 -0.98
CA GLY A 249 13.24 16.17 -0.60
C GLY A 249 12.71 15.05 0.31
N MET A 250 12.89 13.79 -0.08
CA MET A 250 12.51 12.64 0.73
C MET A 250 13.28 12.59 2.05
N ARG A 251 14.58 12.88 2.02
CA ARG A 251 15.44 12.92 3.22
C ARG A 251 14.87 13.84 4.29
N TYR A 252 14.65 15.11 3.97
CA TYR A 252 14.20 16.09 4.96
C TYR A 252 12.74 15.88 5.38
N VAL A 253 11.88 15.40 4.49
CA VAL A 253 10.51 14.99 4.87
C VAL A 253 10.57 13.79 5.82
N ALA A 254 11.45 12.83 5.62
CA ALA A 254 11.63 11.69 6.53
C ALA A 254 12.17 12.12 7.89
N MET A 255 13.17 13.01 7.93
CA MET A 255 13.69 13.60 9.18
C MET A 255 12.59 14.30 9.96
N SER A 256 11.75 15.10 9.30
CA SER A 256 10.57 15.71 9.91
C SER A 256 9.60 14.67 10.48
N ALA A 257 9.27 13.62 9.69
CA ALA A 257 8.36 12.57 10.13
C ALA A 257 8.89 11.79 11.34
N ILE A 258 10.19 11.49 11.36
CA ILE A 258 10.87 10.86 12.49
C ILE A 258 10.70 11.71 13.75
N THR A 259 10.98 13.02 13.66
CA THR A 259 10.85 13.96 14.78
C THR A 259 9.41 14.05 15.27
N ASP A 260 8.44 14.17 14.36
CA ASP A 260 7.02 14.20 14.70
C ASP A 260 6.58 12.93 15.46
N VAL A 261 6.99 11.75 14.99
CA VAL A 261 6.66 10.47 15.65
C VAL A 261 7.30 10.37 17.03
N GLN A 262 8.58 10.77 17.17
CA GLN A 262 9.27 10.79 18.47
C GLN A 262 8.60 11.72 19.48
N LEU A 263 8.08 12.85 19.03
CA LEU A 263 7.33 13.82 19.84
C LEU A 263 5.88 13.40 20.08
N CYS A 264 5.44 12.25 19.58
CA CYS A 264 4.05 11.79 19.61
C CYS A 264 3.07 12.82 19.05
N ASN A 265 3.50 13.60 18.05
CA ASN A 265 2.63 14.53 17.34
C ASN A 265 1.57 13.72 16.56
N ARG A 266 0.31 14.11 16.64
CA ARG A 266 -0.81 13.48 15.93
C ARG A 266 -1.24 14.23 14.66
N ASP A 267 -0.72 15.43 14.45
CA ASP A 267 -0.94 16.21 13.21
C ASP A 267 0.29 16.12 12.30
N ILE A 268 0.51 14.95 11.68
CA ILE A 268 1.75 14.61 10.98
C ILE A 268 1.58 14.84 9.47
N ALA A 269 1.86 16.07 9.01
CA ALA A 269 1.87 16.40 7.58
C ALA A 269 3.06 15.75 6.84
N SER A 270 4.19 15.64 7.50
CA SER A 270 5.42 15.05 6.99
C SER A 270 5.25 13.57 6.63
N LEU A 271 4.66 12.79 7.51
CA LEU A 271 4.38 11.37 7.27
C LEU A 271 3.35 11.16 6.15
N GLN A 272 2.33 12.04 6.08
CA GLN A 272 1.37 12.05 4.98
C GLN A 272 2.05 12.31 3.64
N ARG A 273 2.97 13.28 3.59
CA ARG A 273 3.76 13.58 2.38
C ARG A 273 4.68 12.42 2.02
N LEU A 274 5.31 11.82 3.01
CA LEU A 274 6.19 10.68 2.83
C LEU A 274 5.43 9.45 2.30
N ALA A 275 4.21 9.22 2.75
CA ALA A 275 3.35 8.17 2.20
C ALA A 275 3.11 8.36 0.69
N MET A 276 2.91 9.61 0.24
CA MET A 276 2.78 9.91 -1.19
C MET A 276 4.08 9.64 -1.95
N LEU A 277 5.21 10.09 -1.41
CA LEU A 277 6.52 9.87 -2.03
C LEU A 277 6.83 8.36 -2.15
N CYS A 278 6.51 7.59 -1.12
CA CYS A 278 6.64 6.14 -1.16
C CYS A 278 5.74 5.50 -2.23
N LEU A 279 4.50 6.00 -2.38
CA LEU A 279 3.60 5.54 -3.44
C LEU A 279 4.16 5.85 -4.84
N GLU A 280 4.67 7.07 -5.03
CA GLU A 280 5.30 7.51 -6.28
C GLU A 280 6.55 6.69 -6.64
N ASP A 281 7.26 6.17 -5.63
CA ASP A 281 8.42 5.28 -5.79
C ASP A 281 8.03 3.80 -5.93
N GLY A 282 6.73 3.49 -5.94
CA GLY A 282 6.24 2.11 -6.02
C GLY A 282 6.33 1.32 -4.71
N ASN A 283 6.78 1.95 -3.61
CA ASN A 283 6.78 1.33 -2.29
C ASN A 283 5.40 1.46 -1.63
N VAL A 284 4.46 0.73 -2.22
CA VAL A 284 3.04 0.77 -1.86
C VAL A 284 2.80 0.31 -0.41
N GLU A 285 3.65 -0.59 0.09
CA GLU A 285 3.51 -1.14 1.44
C GLU A 285 3.83 -0.11 2.52
N ARG A 286 4.97 0.60 2.38
CA ARG A 286 5.28 1.73 3.26
C ARG A 286 4.24 2.84 3.15
N ALA A 287 3.83 3.17 1.93
CA ALA A 287 2.77 4.17 1.71
C ALA A 287 1.49 3.82 2.48
N HIS A 288 1.07 2.54 2.43
CA HIS A 288 -0.10 2.04 3.14
C HIS A 288 0.06 2.13 4.67
N ASN A 289 1.21 1.71 5.20
CA ASN A 289 1.48 1.77 6.64
C ASN A 289 1.52 3.22 7.15
N TYR A 290 2.18 4.11 6.42
CA TYR A 290 2.30 5.51 6.81
C TYR A 290 0.97 6.25 6.76
N ILE A 291 0.18 6.06 5.70
CA ILE A 291 -1.13 6.71 5.61
C ILE A 291 -2.13 6.13 6.61
N GLY A 292 -2.02 4.85 6.92
CA GLY A 292 -2.81 4.18 7.97
C GLY A 292 -2.53 4.80 9.34
N TYR A 293 -1.26 5.02 9.67
CA TYR A 293 -0.86 5.71 10.90
C TYR A 293 -1.39 7.15 10.93
N CYS A 294 -1.29 7.89 9.83
CA CYS A 294 -1.83 9.26 9.74
C CYS A 294 -3.34 9.29 10.00
N MET A 295 -4.09 8.33 9.48
CA MET A 295 -5.53 8.25 9.72
C MET A 295 -5.84 7.88 11.17
N GLU A 296 -5.14 6.91 11.76
CA GLU A 296 -5.29 6.57 13.17
C GLU A 296 -5.01 7.79 14.07
N ALA A 297 -3.95 8.53 13.76
CA ALA A 297 -3.59 9.75 14.48
C ALA A 297 -4.65 10.84 14.34
N ALA A 298 -5.19 11.04 13.12
CA ALA A 298 -6.24 12.03 12.85
C ALA A 298 -7.57 11.68 13.55
N LEU A 299 -7.88 10.42 13.76
CA LEU A 299 -9.06 9.98 14.51
C LEU A 299 -8.88 10.19 16.02
N LYS A 300 -7.68 9.97 16.54
CA LYS A 300 -7.35 10.22 17.96
C LYS A 300 -7.23 11.72 18.29
N TYR A 301 -6.83 12.51 17.32
CA TYR A 301 -6.78 13.96 17.36
C TYR A 301 -7.76 14.52 16.33
N PRO A 302 -9.00 14.83 16.68
CA PRO A 302 -10.09 15.09 15.73
C PRO A 302 -9.87 16.39 14.93
N ASN A 303 -8.83 16.42 14.13
CA ASN A 303 -8.54 17.46 13.16
C ASN A 303 -9.31 17.17 11.86
N ARG A 304 -10.50 17.77 11.71
CA ARG A 304 -11.38 17.53 10.56
C ARG A 304 -10.74 17.96 9.23
N VAL A 305 -9.99 19.04 9.25
CA VAL A 305 -9.30 19.54 8.05
C VAL A 305 -8.22 18.52 7.64
N ARG A 306 -7.44 18.02 8.60
CA ARG A 306 -6.44 17.00 8.34
C ARG A 306 -7.08 15.69 7.84
N ALA A 307 -8.12 15.24 8.50
CA ALA A 307 -8.84 14.03 8.08
C ALA A 307 -9.37 14.15 6.63
N SER A 308 -9.88 15.32 6.25
CA SER A 308 -10.36 15.55 4.88
C SER A 308 -9.25 15.53 3.83
N THR A 309 -8.01 15.86 4.20
CA THR A 309 -6.84 15.75 3.29
C THR A 309 -6.26 14.34 3.25
N ILE A 310 -6.34 13.59 4.35
CA ILE A 310 -5.84 12.21 4.44
C ILE A 310 -6.77 11.24 3.73
N ALA A 311 -8.08 11.36 3.88
CA ALA A 311 -9.05 10.41 3.39
C ALA A 311 -8.95 10.10 1.87
N PRO A 312 -8.84 11.08 0.97
CA PRO A 312 -8.64 10.83 -0.45
C PRO A 312 -7.34 10.09 -0.74
N LEU A 313 -6.26 10.48 -0.06
CA LEU A 313 -4.95 9.84 -0.20
C LEU A 313 -4.96 8.42 0.30
N GLN A 314 -5.60 8.18 1.43
CA GLN A 314 -5.78 6.84 2.00
C GLN A 314 -6.55 5.95 1.02
N HIS A 315 -7.61 6.47 0.42
CA HIS A 315 -8.36 5.72 -0.60
C HIS A 315 -7.47 5.33 -1.78
N GLN A 316 -6.70 6.27 -2.31
CA GLN A 316 -5.76 6.05 -3.40
C GLN A 316 -4.69 5.00 -3.05
N ILE A 317 -4.04 5.17 -1.90
CA ILE A 317 -2.97 4.28 -1.43
C ILE A 317 -3.54 2.89 -1.15
N ASN A 318 -4.71 2.80 -0.51
CA ASN A 318 -5.37 1.53 -0.24
C ASN A 318 -5.76 0.81 -1.53
N ALA A 319 -6.24 1.53 -2.54
CA ALA A 319 -6.53 0.94 -3.85
C ALA A 319 -5.26 0.34 -4.49
N ALA A 320 -4.15 1.07 -4.46
CA ALA A 320 -2.86 0.59 -4.95
C ALA A 320 -2.34 -0.62 -4.14
N TYR A 321 -2.50 -0.59 -2.82
CA TYR A 321 -2.11 -1.69 -1.93
C TYR A 321 -2.94 -2.94 -2.17
N GLN A 322 -4.25 -2.80 -2.29
CA GLN A 322 -5.14 -3.90 -2.64
C GLN A 322 -4.81 -4.50 -4.00
N GLU A 323 -4.47 -3.66 -4.97
CA GLU A 323 -4.04 -4.13 -6.29
C GLU A 323 -2.70 -4.90 -6.24
N LYS A 324 -1.73 -4.41 -5.43
CA LYS A 324 -0.48 -5.15 -5.14
C LYS A 324 -0.77 -6.51 -4.53
N LEU A 325 -1.62 -6.57 -3.50
CA LEU A 325 -1.99 -7.83 -2.84
C LEU A 325 -2.67 -8.79 -3.81
N ARG A 326 -3.63 -8.29 -4.59
CA ARG A 326 -4.29 -9.10 -5.63
C ARG A 326 -3.32 -9.61 -6.67
N SER A 327 -2.38 -8.78 -7.07
CA SER A 327 -1.31 -9.18 -7.98
C SER A 327 -0.48 -10.31 -7.41
N GLN A 328 -0.01 -10.18 -6.18
CA GLN A 328 0.75 -11.23 -5.50
C GLN A 328 -0.06 -12.53 -5.37
N GLU A 329 -1.34 -12.42 -5.01
CA GLU A 329 -2.22 -13.58 -4.95
C GLU A 329 -2.46 -14.21 -6.33
N ARG A 330 -2.63 -13.40 -7.38
CA ARG A 330 -2.74 -13.88 -8.77
C ARG A 330 -1.49 -14.65 -9.16
N MET A 331 -0.31 -14.09 -8.91
CA MET A 331 0.98 -14.72 -9.18
C MET A 331 1.10 -16.05 -8.46
N ARG A 332 0.79 -16.09 -7.17
CA ARG A 332 0.80 -17.32 -6.37
C ARG A 332 -0.16 -18.36 -6.92
N ARG A 333 -1.38 -17.95 -7.32
CA ARG A 333 -2.39 -18.86 -7.89
C ARG A 333 -1.98 -19.36 -9.26
N ILE A 334 -1.45 -18.50 -10.14
CA ILE A 334 -0.90 -18.90 -11.43
C ILE A 334 0.24 -19.91 -11.22
N PHE A 335 1.13 -19.63 -10.27
CA PHE A 335 2.20 -20.56 -9.92
C PHE A 335 1.66 -21.91 -9.45
N LEU A 336 0.66 -21.92 -8.56
CA LEU A 336 0.02 -23.15 -8.09
C LEU A 336 -0.68 -23.92 -9.22
N ILE A 337 -1.33 -23.21 -10.14
CA ILE A 337 -1.94 -23.81 -11.33
C ILE A 337 -0.87 -24.46 -12.21
N LEU A 338 0.23 -23.73 -12.46
CA LEU A 338 1.36 -24.25 -13.24
C LEU A 338 1.98 -25.50 -12.59
N VAL A 339 2.21 -25.45 -11.28
CA VAL A 339 2.73 -26.61 -10.53
C VAL A 339 1.75 -27.79 -10.59
N SER A 340 0.45 -27.53 -10.47
CA SER A 340 -0.58 -28.58 -10.58
C SER A 340 -0.60 -29.19 -11.97
N LEU A 341 -0.53 -28.38 -13.03
CA LEU A 341 -0.45 -28.86 -14.41
C LEU A 341 0.82 -29.67 -14.66
N LEU A 342 1.96 -29.19 -14.17
CA LEU A 342 3.23 -29.92 -14.24
C LEU A 342 3.16 -31.24 -13.49
N SER A 343 2.51 -31.27 -12.32
CA SER A 343 2.34 -32.50 -11.54
C SER A 343 1.45 -33.52 -12.24
N VAL A 344 0.35 -33.06 -12.85
CA VAL A 344 -0.52 -33.91 -13.66
C VAL A 344 0.24 -34.46 -14.88
N GLY A 345 0.96 -33.58 -15.61
CA GLY A 345 1.79 -33.99 -16.75
C GLY A 345 2.88 -34.99 -16.36
N PHE A 346 3.50 -34.77 -15.20
CA PHE A 346 4.48 -35.71 -14.66
C PHE A 346 3.82 -37.04 -14.26
N GLY A 347 2.65 -36.99 -13.64
CA GLY A 347 1.89 -38.22 -13.31
C GLY A 347 1.50 -39.04 -14.54
N VAL A 348 1.05 -38.33 -15.60
CA VAL A 348 0.77 -39.00 -16.90
C VAL A 348 2.03 -39.61 -17.51
N ALA A 349 3.14 -38.86 -17.52
CA ALA A 349 4.43 -39.37 -18.02
C ALA A 349 4.89 -40.60 -17.24
N VAL A 350 4.78 -40.57 -15.90
CA VAL A 350 5.11 -41.74 -15.06
C VAL A 350 4.17 -42.91 -15.33
N ALA A 351 2.87 -42.66 -15.49
CA ALA A 351 1.89 -43.72 -15.82
C ALA A 351 2.18 -44.37 -17.18
N VAL A 352 2.54 -43.56 -18.19
CA VAL A 352 2.97 -44.06 -19.51
C VAL A 352 4.24 -44.89 -19.40
N ILE A 353 5.24 -44.38 -18.66
CA ILE A 353 6.49 -45.13 -18.44
C ILE A 353 6.22 -46.47 -17.72
N ILE A 354 5.38 -46.46 -16.69
CA ILE A 354 5.00 -47.67 -15.96
C ILE A 354 4.25 -48.65 -16.88
N ARG A 355 3.34 -48.13 -17.73
CA ARG A 355 2.62 -48.95 -18.71
C ARG A 355 3.57 -49.60 -19.70
N GLU A 356 4.48 -48.81 -20.29
CA GLU A 356 5.49 -49.31 -21.22
C GLU A 356 6.47 -50.31 -20.55
N MET A 357 6.90 -50.02 -19.31
CA MET A 357 7.71 -50.96 -18.54
C MET A 357 6.98 -52.29 -18.27
N ARG A 358 5.64 -52.23 -17.99
CA ARG A 358 4.84 -53.47 -17.84
C ARG A 358 4.72 -54.24 -19.15
N HIS A 359 4.52 -53.55 -20.27
CA HIS A 359 4.51 -54.16 -21.60
C HIS A 359 5.87 -54.78 -21.94
N LEU A 360 6.96 -54.06 -21.68
CA LEU A 360 8.32 -54.57 -21.86
C LEU A 360 8.57 -55.79 -20.97
N LYS A 361 8.11 -55.76 -19.71
CA LYS A 361 8.29 -56.87 -18.78
C LYS A 361 7.45 -58.08 -19.17
N ALA A 362 6.22 -57.86 -19.69
CA ALA A 362 5.36 -58.91 -20.22
C ALA A 362 5.99 -59.52 -21.50
N ALA A 363 6.43 -58.64 -22.43
CA ALA A 363 7.13 -59.08 -23.63
C ALA A 363 8.45 -59.83 -23.32
N ARG A 364 9.16 -59.37 -22.30
CA ARG A 364 10.39 -60.04 -21.84
C ARG A 364 10.10 -61.42 -21.22
N ARG A 365 9.02 -61.52 -20.42
CA ARG A 365 8.61 -62.84 -19.89
C ARG A 365 8.19 -63.80 -21.01
N GLU A 366 7.41 -63.33 -21.96
CA GLU A 366 7.02 -64.07 -23.13
C GLU A 366 8.26 -64.48 -23.95
N LEU A 367 9.23 -63.56 -24.07
CA LEU A 367 10.50 -63.82 -24.70
C LEU A 367 11.31 -64.86 -23.92
N ASP A 368 11.35 -64.73 -22.57
CA ASP A 368 12.09 -65.70 -21.72
C ASP A 368 11.42 -67.09 -21.73
N GLU A 369 10.08 -67.16 -21.75
CA GLU A 369 9.31 -68.39 -21.90
C GLU A 369 9.56 -69.04 -23.29
N ARG A 370 9.56 -68.17 -24.34
CA ARG A 370 9.88 -68.66 -25.69
C ARG A 370 11.35 -69.08 -25.81
N ASN A 371 12.24 -68.33 -25.15
CA ASN A 371 13.68 -68.76 -25.12
C ASN A 371 13.88 -70.02 -24.30
N ALA A 372 13.15 -70.26 -23.20
CA ALA A 372 13.17 -71.49 -22.44
C ALA A 372 12.65 -72.66 -23.28
N LEU A 373 11.54 -72.42 -24.04
CA LEU A 373 10.99 -73.40 -24.99
C LEU A 373 11.94 -73.63 -26.15
N LEU A 374 12.60 -72.59 -26.65
CA LEU A 374 13.62 -72.63 -27.68
C LEU A 374 14.86 -73.41 -27.23
N ASN A 375 15.36 -73.11 -25.99
CA ASN A 375 16.50 -73.83 -25.43
C ASN A 375 16.24 -75.37 -25.24
N THR A 376 14.95 -75.69 -24.96
CA THR A 376 14.53 -77.13 -24.98
C THR A 376 14.46 -77.70 -26.37
N ARG A 377 14.11 -76.93 -27.38
CA ARG A 377 14.05 -77.35 -28.79
C ARG A 377 15.40 -77.22 -29.54
N VAL A 378 16.29 -76.28 -29.12
CA VAL A 378 17.65 -76.10 -29.67
C VAL A 378 18.52 -77.29 -29.34
N ARG A 379 18.20 -78.04 -28.32
CA ARG A 379 18.80 -79.38 -28.08
C ARG A 379 18.38 -80.41 -29.12
N GLU A 380 17.28 -80.10 -29.86
CA GLU A 380 16.76 -80.97 -30.89
C GLU A 380 17.00 -80.48 -32.33
N LEU A 381 18.18 -80.04 -32.65
CA LEU A 381 18.69 -79.91 -34.05
C LEU A 381 18.19 -78.70 -34.89
N SER A 382 19.15 -77.99 -35.36
CA SER A 382 19.19 -77.17 -36.60
C SER A 382 18.15 -76.02 -36.85
N LYS A 383 17.19 -75.68 -35.95
CA LYS A 383 16.26 -74.60 -36.12
C LYS A 383 16.72 -73.26 -35.53
N ALA A 384 17.85 -73.25 -34.82
CA ALA A 384 18.36 -72.10 -34.10
C ALA A 384 18.68 -70.88 -35.00
N LYS A 385 18.93 -71.06 -36.25
CA LYS A 385 19.34 -70.01 -37.18
C LYS A 385 18.13 -69.19 -37.69
N GLU A 386 17.00 -69.85 -37.82
CA GLU A 386 15.77 -69.20 -38.31
C GLU A 386 15.04 -68.41 -37.16
N GLU A 387 15.17 -68.93 -35.94
CA GLU A 387 14.57 -68.33 -34.74
C GLU A 387 15.38 -67.11 -34.24
N LEU A 388 16.71 -67.09 -34.47
CA LEU A 388 17.56 -65.96 -34.17
C LEU A 388 17.21 -64.74 -35.06
N SER A 389 16.79 -65.01 -36.31
CA SER A 389 16.33 -63.96 -37.23
C SER A 389 15.03 -63.28 -36.74
N GLN A 390 14.09 -64.08 -36.23
CA GLN A 390 12.82 -63.54 -35.70
C GLN A 390 13.01 -62.73 -34.41
N MET A 391 13.99 -63.05 -33.57
CA MET A 391 14.32 -62.35 -32.39
C MET A 391 14.91 -60.92 -32.68
N ASN A 392 15.73 -60.81 -33.72
CA ASN A 392 16.30 -59.54 -34.18
C ASN A 392 15.26 -58.60 -34.79
N GLU A 393 14.24 -59.09 -35.48
CA GLU A 393 13.14 -58.29 -36.00
C GLU A 393 12.30 -57.70 -34.89
N ARG A 394 12.09 -58.44 -33.80
CA ARG A 394 11.31 -57.99 -32.65
C ARG A 394 12.04 -56.94 -31.83
N LEU A 395 13.39 -57.07 -31.70
CA LEU A 395 14.23 -56.03 -31.08
C LEU A 395 14.21 -54.72 -31.86
N THR A 396 14.14 -54.79 -33.19
CA THR A 396 14.06 -53.63 -34.07
C THR A 396 12.70 -52.92 -33.93
N SER A 397 11.62 -53.70 -33.76
CA SER A 397 10.28 -53.18 -33.49
C SER A 397 10.19 -52.48 -32.13
N LEU A 398 10.85 -53.06 -31.09
CA LEU A 398 10.85 -52.46 -29.74
C LEU A 398 11.62 -51.13 -29.70
N ASN A 399 12.72 -51.02 -30.44
CA ASN A 399 13.47 -49.78 -30.58
C ASN A 399 12.67 -48.68 -31.30
N ARG A 400 11.77 -49.06 -32.19
CA ARG A 400 10.86 -48.11 -32.85
C ARG A 400 9.82 -47.58 -31.87
N GLN A 401 9.24 -48.44 -31.05
CA GLN A 401 8.27 -48.04 -30.02
C GLN A 401 8.90 -47.12 -28.95
N LEU A 402 10.15 -47.37 -28.58
CA LEU A 402 10.89 -46.51 -27.66
C LEU A 402 11.12 -45.10 -28.25
N LYS A 403 11.33 -44.99 -29.56
CA LYS A 403 11.46 -43.72 -30.26
C LYS A 403 10.13 -42.94 -30.30
N GLU A 404 9.02 -43.65 -30.47
CA GLU A 404 7.69 -43.03 -30.49
C GLU A 404 7.31 -42.47 -29.11
N ALA A 405 7.57 -43.23 -28.03
CA ALA A 405 7.31 -42.76 -26.67
C ALA A 405 8.17 -41.53 -26.25
N ASN A 406 9.40 -41.47 -26.76
CA ASN A 406 10.24 -40.28 -26.54
C ASN A 406 9.75 -39.05 -27.32
N ALA A 407 9.09 -39.21 -28.46
CA ALA A 407 8.52 -38.11 -29.21
C ALA A 407 7.32 -37.50 -28.48
N GLU A 408 6.43 -38.30 -27.89
CA GLU A 408 5.29 -37.85 -27.08
C GLU A 408 5.75 -37.08 -25.83
N LEU A 409 6.85 -37.52 -25.20
CA LEU A 409 7.42 -36.84 -24.05
C LEU A 409 7.89 -35.40 -24.38
N ASN A 410 8.48 -35.24 -25.57
CA ASN A 410 8.95 -33.95 -26.05
C ASN A 410 7.79 -33.00 -26.37
N GLU A 411 6.69 -33.49 -26.92
CA GLU A 411 5.50 -32.71 -27.23
C GLU A 411 4.85 -32.19 -25.94
N SER A 412 4.74 -33.03 -24.89
CA SER A 412 4.23 -32.64 -23.57
C SER A 412 5.10 -31.56 -22.91
N ASN A 413 6.42 -31.57 -23.09
CA ASN A 413 7.32 -30.56 -22.57
C ASN A 413 7.17 -29.22 -23.30
N TYR A 414 6.97 -29.25 -24.62
CA TYR A 414 6.72 -28.02 -25.41
C TYR A 414 5.48 -27.26 -24.95
N VAL A 415 4.39 -27.97 -24.70
CA VAL A 415 3.14 -27.38 -24.18
C VAL A 415 3.38 -26.69 -22.83
N LYS A 416 4.20 -27.30 -21.95
CA LYS A 416 4.53 -26.70 -20.64
C LYS A 416 5.32 -25.38 -20.77
N GLU A 417 6.29 -25.33 -21.69
CA GLU A 417 7.10 -24.13 -21.93
C GLU A 417 6.23 -22.98 -22.46
N GLU A 418 5.26 -23.27 -23.30
CA GLU A 418 4.32 -22.29 -23.83
C GLU A 418 3.51 -21.61 -22.70
N TYR A 419 2.98 -22.40 -21.74
CA TYR A 419 2.25 -21.86 -20.59
C TYR A 419 3.11 -21.04 -19.64
N ILE A 420 4.36 -21.41 -19.44
CA ILE A 420 5.33 -20.62 -18.68
C ILE A 420 5.55 -19.27 -19.37
N GLY A 421 5.69 -19.26 -20.69
CA GLY A 421 5.80 -18.04 -21.49
C GLY A 421 4.59 -17.10 -21.33
N TYR A 422 3.38 -17.64 -21.36
CA TYR A 422 2.14 -16.88 -21.13
C TYR A 422 2.09 -16.24 -19.73
N ALA A 423 2.47 -17.00 -18.71
CA ALA A 423 2.50 -16.50 -17.34
C ALA A 423 3.50 -15.34 -17.17
N PHE A 424 4.71 -15.47 -17.75
CA PHE A 424 5.69 -14.38 -17.73
C PHE A 424 5.24 -13.15 -18.51
N SER A 425 4.54 -13.33 -19.63
CA SER A 425 3.95 -12.24 -20.40
C SER A 425 2.93 -11.45 -19.58
N LEU A 426 2.06 -12.15 -18.85
CA LEU A 426 1.06 -11.55 -17.97
C LEU A 426 1.72 -10.72 -16.85
N CYS A 427 2.77 -11.28 -16.24
CA CYS A 427 3.55 -10.58 -15.22
C CYS A 427 4.21 -9.31 -15.77
N SER A 428 4.77 -9.38 -16.97
CA SER A 428 5.42 -8.26 -17.63
C SER A 428 4.44 -7.13 -17.97
N GLN A 429 3.25 -7.47 -18.46
CA GLN A 429 2.18 -6.48 -18.72
C GLN A 429 1.75 -5.77 -17.44
N PHE A 430 1.61 -6.51 -16.36
CA PHE A 430 1.27 -5.94 -15.06
C PHE A 430 2.31 -4.94 -14.58
N ILE A 431 3.60 -5.31 -14.64
CA ILE A 431 4.71 -4.42 -14.28
C ILE A 431 4.68 -3.14 -15.14
N LYS A 432 4.41 -3.27 -16.45
CA LYS A 432 4.31 -2.13 -17.36
C LYS A 432 3.16 -1.20 -16.98
N HIS A 433 1.97 -1.73 -16.69
CA HIS A 433 0.82 -0.93 -16.24
C HIS A 433 1.12 -0.16 -14.95
N MET A 434 1.82 -0.79 -14.01
CA MET A 434 2.26 -0.13 -12.78
C MET A 434 3.26 1.00 -13.04
N ASP A 435 4.20 0.79 -13.98
CA ASP A 435 5.18 1.82 -14.33
C ASP A 435 4.55 3.00 -15.08
N ASP A 436 3.63 2.74 -16.01
CA ASP A 436 2.88 3.77 -16.74
C ASP A 436 1.99 4.60 -15.80
N PHE A 437 1.34 3.97 -14.84
CA PHE A 437 0.59 4.64 -13.78
C PHE A 437 1.48 5.54 -12.94
N ARG A 438 2.61 5.01 -12.45
CA ARG A 438 3.62 5.77 -11.74
C ARG A 438 4.12 6.99 -12.53
N ARG A 439 4.43 6.80 -13.83
CA ARG A 439 4.89 7.87 -14.73
C ARG A 439 3.82 8.94 -14.92
N THR A 440 2.57 8.54 -15.02
CA THR A 440 1.44 9.47 -15.22
C THR A 440 1.23 10.33 -13.98
N ILE A 441 1.24 9.72 -12.80
CA ILE A 441 1.19 10.44 -11.52
C ILE A 441 2.37 11.41 -11.40
N ASN A 442 3.59 10.94 -11.64
CA ASN A 442 4.78 11.78 -11.56
C ASN A 442 4.76 12.96 -12.55
N ARG A 443 4.26 12.74 -13.77
CA ARG A 443 4.14 13.81 -14.77
C ARG A 443 3.14 14.86 -14.33
N LYS A 444 1.98 14.45 -13.83
CA LYS A 444 0.93 15.37 -13.36
C LYS A 444 1.34 16.08 -12.07
N ALA A 445 2.04 15.42 -11.18
CA ALA A 445 2.60 16.01 -9.96
C ALA A 445 3.62 17.11 -10.27
N LYS A 446 4.50 16.90 -11.26
CA LYS A 446 5.49 17.90 -11.68
C LYS A 446 4.89 19.20 -12.22
N VAL A 447 3.70 19.14 -12.77
CA VAL A 447 2.99 20.31 -13.30
C VAL A 447 1.88 20.79 -12.35
N MET A 448 1.87 20.33 -11.11
CA MET A 448 0.93 20.71 -10.06
C MET A 448 -0.57 20.48 -10.38
N GLN A 449 -0.87 19.55 -11.26
CA GLN A 449 -2.23 19.17 -11.61
C GLN A 449 -2.84 18.24 -10.55
N TRP A 450 -3.02 18.76 -9.34
CA TRP A 450 -3.48 17.97 -8.18
C TRP A 450 -4.89 17.42 -8.34
N ASP A 451 -5.77 18.19 -8.98
CA ASP A 451 -7.14 17.74 -9.27
C ASP A 451 -7.17 16.60 -10.28
N ASP A 452 -6.29 16.65 -11.27
CA ASP A 452 -6.15 15.56 -12.23
C ASP A 452 -5.56 14.29 -11.59
N ILE A 453 -4.60 14.45 -10.68
CA ILE A 453 -4.06 13.34 -9.89
C ILE A 453 -5.15 12.74 -9.02
N ARG A 454 -5.93 13.60 -8.35
CA ARG A 454 -7.05 13.18 -7.52
C ARG A 454 -8.08 12.40 -8.34
N ASN A 455 -8.47 12.92 -9.49
CA ASN A 455 -9.41 12.24 -10.39
C ASN A 455 -8.87 10.90 -10.90
N LEU A 456 -7.57 10.80 -11.19
CA LEU A 456 -6.92 9.57 -11.61
C LEU A 456 -6.87 8.52 -10.49
N THR A 457 -6.86 8.95 -9.23
CA THR A 457 -6.65 8.10 -8.06
C THR A 457 -7.93 7.81 -7.29
N GLU A 458 -8.90 8.73 -7.31
CA GLU A 458 -10.25 8.53 -6.77
C GLU A 458 -11.17 7.82 -7.79
N GLY A 459 -10.85 7.92 -9.08
CA GLY A 459 -11.61 7.26 -10.14
C GLY A 459 -11.42 5.74 -10.10
N LYS A 460 -12.50 5.00 -9.89
CA LYS A 460 -12.53 3.52 -10.00
C LYS A 460 -12.20 2.98 -11.41
N THR A 461 -11.85 3.83 -12.35
CA THR A 461 -11.59 3.46 -13.75
C THR A 461 -10.36 2.60 -13.88
N LEU A 462 -9.27 2.94 -13.20
CA LEU A 462 -8.01 2.21 -13.29
C LEU A 462 -8.12 0.79 -12.71
N GLU A 463 -8.81 0.66 -11.59
CA GLU A 463 -9.10 -0.64 -10.96
C GLU A 463 -9.99 -1.49 -11.88
N LYS A 464 -11.00 -0.86 -12.49
CA LYS A 464 -11.89 -1.54 -13.43
C LYS A 464 -11.19 -1.99 -14.70
N ASP A 465 -10.32 -1.16 -15.26
CA ASP A 465 -9.59 -1.49 -16.49
C ASP A 465 -8.57 -2.60 -16.23
N ALA A 466 -7.79 -2.50 -15.15
CA ALA A 466 -6.86 -3.55 -14.75
C ALA A 466 -7.56 -4.88 -14.44
N MET A 467 -8.74 -4.84 -13.80
CA MET A 467 -9.54 -6.03 -13.56
C MET A 467 -10.14 -6.61 -14.84
N LYS A 468 -10.55 -5.77 -15.77
CA LYS A 468 -11.06 -6.21 -17.07
C LYS A 468 -9.99 -6.95 -17.86
N ASP A 469 -8.78 -6.38 -17.91
CA ASP A 469 -7.65 -7.01 -18.58
C ASP A 469 -7.23 -8.32 -17.90
N PHE A 470 -7.26 -8.34 -16.56
CA PHE A 470 -7.01 -9.57 -15.80
C PHE A 470 -8.03 -10.67 -16.13
N TYR A 471 -9.32 -10.34 -16.11
CA TYR A 471 -10.34 -11.33 -16.44
C TYR A 471 -10.23 -11.81 -17.89
N ALA A 472 -9.97 -10.91 -18.84
CA ALA A 472 -9.79 -11.28 -20.23
C ALA A 472 -8.62 -12.25 -20.42
N ASN A 473 -7.50 -11.99 -19.76
CA ASN A 473 -6.34 -12.86 -19.80
C ASN A 473 -6.58 -14.20 -19.09
N PHE A 474 -7.19 -14.17 -17.91
CA PHE A 474 -7.57 -15.39 -17.19
C PHE A 474 -8.51 -16.26 -18.03
N ASP A 475 -9.57 -15.67 -18.57
CA ASP A 475 -10.55 -16.35 -19.38
C ASP A 475 -9.90 -16.99 -20.64
N ALA A 476 -9.03 -16.24 -21.32
CA ALA A 476 -8.33 -16.69 -22.51
C ALA A 476 -7.41 -17.89 -22.21
N ILE A 477 -6.60 -17.80 -21.14
CA ILE A 477 -5.70 -18.89 -20.71
C ILE A 477 -6.53 -20.10 -20.29
N PHE A 478 -7.59 -19.89 -19.52
CA PHE A 478 -8.42 -20.98 -19.05
C PHE A 478 -9.14 -21.71 -20.20
N LEU A 479 -9.73 -20.97 -21.14
CA LEU A 479 -10.40 -21.56 -22.30
C LEU A 479 -9.44 -22.17 -23.31
N HIS A 480 -8.19 -21.71 -23.34
CA HIS A 480 -7.15 -22.38 -24.12
C HIS A 480 -6.80 -23.76 -23.50
N LEU A 481 -6.78 -23.85 -22.17
CA LEU A 481 -6.60 -25.13 -21.45
C LEU A 481 -7.82 -26.05 -21.55
N TYR A 482 -9.00 -25.48 -21.54
CA TYR A 482 -10.27 -26.21 -21.52
C TYR A 482 -11.24 -25.65 -22.57
N PRO A 483 -10.99 -25.89 -23.88
CA PRO A 483 -11.77 -25.25 -24.97
C PRO A 483 -13.25 -25.58 -24.92
N GLN A 484 -13.61 -26.76 -24.47
CA GLN A 484 -15.01 -27.23 -24.40
C GLN A 484 -15.69 -26.90 -23.06
N PHE A 485 -14.99 -26.20 -22.15
CA PHE A 485 -15.50 -26.00 -20.80
C PHE A 485 -16.92 -25.40 -20.74
N ILE A 486 -17.22 -24.39 -21.55
CA ILE A 486 -18.54 -23.74 -21.57
C ILE A 486 -19.61 -24.73 -22.05
N THR A 487 -19.34 -25.50 -23.09
CA THR A 487 -20.25 -26.50 -23.63
C THR A 487 -20.49 -27.62 -22.63
N ASP A 488 -19.43 -28.19 -22.10
CA ASP A 488 -19.47 -29.28 -21.14
C ASP A 488 -20.14 -28.85 -19.81
N PHE A 489 -19.85 -27.61 -19.38
CA PHE A 489 -20.47 -27.07 -18.19
C PHE A 489 -21.98 -26.88 -18.38
N ASN A 490 -22.39 -26.34 -19.52
CA ASN A 490 -23.81 -26.14 -19.82
C ASN A 490 -24.57 -27.47 -19.99
N ALA A 491 -23.90 -28.53 -20.41
CA ALA A 491 -24.47 -29.87 -20.41
C ALA A 491 -24.81 -30.40 -19.00
N LEU A 492 -24.25 -29.83 -17.95
CA LEU A 492 -24.59 -30.15 -16.57
C LEU A 492 -25.85 -29.37 -16.05
N LEU A 493 -26.36 -28.43 -16.85
CA LEU A 493 -27.50 -27.57 -16.50
C LEU A 493 -28.75 -28.05 -17.22
N GLN A 494 -29.88 -27.71 -16.65
CA GLN A 494 -31.20 -28.02 -17.23
C GLN A 494 -31.40 -27.28 -18.55
N PRO A 495 -32.07 -27.85 -19.55
CA PRO A 495 -32.35 -27.19 -20.82
C PRO A 495 -33.00 -25.83 -20.63
N GLY A 496 -32.49 -24.81 -21.33
CA GLY A 496 -32.96 -23.42 -21.22
C GLY A 496 -32.40 -22.66 -20.00
N GLN A 497 -31.45 -23.24 -19.28
CA GLN A 497 -30.78 -22.59 -18.15
C GLN A 497 -29.26 -22.41 -18.38
N GLU A 498 -28.85 -22.44 -19.63
CA GLU A 498 -27.46 -22.31 -20.04
C GLU A 498 -26.85 -20.97 -19.58
N LEU A 499 -25.60 -21.00 -19.20
CA LEU A 499 -24.83 -19.82 -18.85
C LEU A 499 -23.98 -19.39 -20.06
N LEU A 500 -24.37 -18.28 -20.68
CA LEU A 500 -23.62 -17.71 -21.80
C LEU A 500 -22.90 -16.43 -21.38
N PRO A 501 -21.70 -16.22 -21.87
CA PRO A 501 -20.99 -14.94 -21.68
C PRO A 501 -21.76 -13.78 -22.33
N LYS A 502 -21.60 -12.59 -21.78
CA LYS A 502 -22.12 -11.37 -22.42
C LYS A 502 -21.28 -11.00 -23.62
N GLU A 503 -21.85 -10.20 -24.52
CA GLU A 503 -21.14 -9.68 -25.69
C GLU A 503 -19.85 -8.94 -25.26
N GLY A 504 -18.69 -9.41 -25.75
CA GLY A 504 -17.37 -8.91 -25.40
C GLY A 504 -16.69 -9.55 -24.18
N GLU A 505 -17.31 -10.55 -23.52
CA GLU A 505 -16.67 -11.36 -22.46
C GLU A 505 -16.49 -12.81 -22.92
N LEU A 506 -15.39 -13.44 -22.53
CA LEU A 506 -15.12 -14.86 -22.82
C LEU A 506 -15.81 -15.78 -21.80
N LEU A 507 -15.89 -15.38 -20.54
CA LEU A 507 -16.62 -16.08 -19.48
C LEU A 507 -17.48 -15.09 -18.70
N SER A 508 -18.69 -15.52 -18.32
CA SER A 508 -19.51 -14.77 -17.36
C SER A 508 -18.93 -14.92 -15.94
N MET A 509 -19.38 -14.09 -14.99
CA MET A 509 -18.94 -14.19 -13.59
C MET A 509 -19.24 -15.58 -13.01
N GLU A 510 -20.38 -16.16 -13.33
CA GLU A 510 -20.75 -17.51 -12.94
C GLU A 510 -19.78 -18.54 -13.51
N LEU A 511 -19.46 -18.43 -14.79
CA LEU A 511 -18.54 -19.37 -15.44
C LEU A 511 -17.12 -19.24 -14.88
N ARG A 512 -16.64 -18.02 -14.57
CA ARG A 512 -15.33 -17.82 -13.89
C ARG A 512 -15.29 -18.49 -12.52
N ILE A 513 -16.38 -18.42 -11.75
CA ILE A 513 -16.48 -19.12 -10.47
C ILE A 513 -16.25 -20.62 -10.66
N TYR A 514 -16.89 -21.22 -11.67
CA TYR A 514 -16.75 -22.65 -11.91
C TYR A 514 -15.49 -23.02 -12.67
N ALA A 515 -14.90 -22.12 -13.43
CA ALA A 515 -13.54 -22.26 -13.98
C ALA A 515 -12.51 -22.37 -12.84
N LEU A 516 -12.63 -21.55 -11.81
CA LEU A 516 -11.79 -21.65 -10.60
C LEU A 516 -12.02 -22.96 -9.84
N VAL A 517 -13.27 -23.41 -9.75
CA VAL A 517 -13.60 -24.74 -9.18
C VAL A 517 -12.94 -25.84 -10.01
N ARG A 518 -12.96 -25.75 -11.34
CA ARG A 518 -12.29 -26.70 -12.25
C ARG A 518 -10.78 -26.74 -12.02
N LEU A 519 -10.15 -25.60 -11.74
CA LEU A 519 -8.74 -25.46 -11.38
C LEU A 519 -8.42 -25.90 -9.94
N GLY A 520 -9.42 -26.40 -9.20
CA GLY A 520 -9.24 -26.89 -7.83
C GLY A 520 -9.48 -25.85 -6.74
N ILE A 521 -9.79 -24.60 -7.09
CA ILE A 521 -10.11 -23.56 -6.12
C ILE A 521 -11.60 -23.64 -5.78
N THR A 522 -11.94 -24.38 -4.73
CA THR A 522 -13.35 -24.63 -4.35
C THR A 522 -13.85 -23.74 -3.22
N ASP A 523 -12.95 -23.11 -2.48
CA ASP A 523 -13.27 -22.23 -1.37
C ASP A 523 -13.91 -20.91 -1.88
N SER A 524 -15.11 -20.59 -1.36
CA SER A 524 -15.87 -19.42 -1.83
C SER A 524 -15.24 -18.09 -1.42
N VAL A 525 -14.46 -18.05 -0.34
CA VAL A 525 -13.75 -16.83 0.07
C VAL A 525 -12.57 -16.59 -0.88
N LYS A 526 -11.79 -17.64 -1.16
CA LYS A 526 -10.67 -17.57 -2.13
C LYS A 526 -11.15 -17.21 -3.55
N ILE A 527 -12.32 -17.74 -3.95
CA ILE A 527 -12.94 -17.39 -5.23
C ILE A 527 -13.39 -15.93 -5.22
N ALA A 528 -13.96 -15.44 -4.14
CA ALA A 528 -14.37 -14.05 -3.99
C ALA A 528 -13.18 -13.09 -4.05
N ASP A 529 -12.09 -13.43 -3.38
CA ASP A 529 -10.85 -12.67 -3.42
C ASP A 529 -10.26 -12.61 -4.83
N PHE A 530 -10.22 -13.76 -5.53
CA PHE A 530 -9.77 -13.84 -6.92
C PHE A 530 -10.62 -13.00 -7.87
N LEU A 531 -11.94 -13.06 -7.71
CA LEU A 531 -12.92 -12.36 -8.55
C LEU A 531 -13.29 -10.97 -8.03
N HIS A 532 -12.56 -10.48 -7.02
CA HIS A 532 -12.77 -9.17 -6.44
C HIS A 532 -14.24 -8.84 -6.16
N CYS A 533 -14.92 -9.75 -5.53
CA CYS A 533 -16.32 -9.60 -5.15
C CYS A 533 -16.56 -10.08 -3.72
N SER A 534 -17.75 -9.84 -3.17
CA SER A 534 -18.06 -10.34 -1.83
C SER A 534 -18.22 -11.87 -1.82
N ALA A 535 -17.78 -12.53 -0.74
CA ALA A 535 -18.01 -13.96 -0.56
C ALA A 535 -19.52 -14.30 -0.67
N GLN A 536 -20.39 -13.40 -0.20
CA GLN A 536 -21.84 -13.53 -0.35
C GLN A 536 -22.25 -13.56 -1.83
N THR A 537 -21.60 -12.80 -2.68
CA THR A 537 -21.83 -12.79 -4.13
C THR A 537 -21.51 -14.17 -4.73
N VAL A 538 -20.36 -14.75 -4.37
CA VAL A 538 -19.98 -16.08 -4.83
C VAL A 538 -20.95 -17.14 -4.35
N TYR A 539 -21.37 -17.07 -3.07
CA TYR A 539 -22.39 -17.99 -2.53
C TYR A 539 -23.69 -17.90 -3.30
N ASN A 540 -24.17 -16.69 -3.59
CA ASN A 540 -25.40 -16.45 -4.34
C ASN A 540 -25.34 -17.03 -5.76
N TYR A 541 -24.25 -16.80 -6.48
CA TYR A 541 -24.05 -17.38 -7.81
C TYR A 541 -23.98 -18.90 -7.76
N ARG A 542 -23.20 -19.48 -6.86
CA ARG A 542 -23.11 -20.93 -6.70
C ARG A 542 -24.45 -21.56 -6.32
N PHE A 543 -25.20 -20.91 -5.44
CA PHE A 543 -26.53 -21.38 -5.05
C PHE A 543 -27.49 -21.39 -6.24
N ARG A 544 -27.53 -20.29 -7.02
CA ARG A 544 -28.40 -20.18 -8.21
C ARG A 544 -28.02 -21.22 -9.27
N THR A 545 -26.75 -21.36 -9.56
CA THR A 545 -26.28 -22.30 -10.59
C THR A 545 -26.50 -23.76 -10.17
N ARG A 546 -26.32 -24.11 -8.90
CA ARG A 546 -26.62 -25.44 -8.39
C ARG A 546 -28.10 -25.81 -8.50
N ASN A 547 -28.98 -24.85 -8.37
CA ASN A 547 -30.42 -25.09 -8.54
C ASN A 547 -30.82 -25.30 -10.02
N LYS A 548 -29.95 -24.92 -10.95
CA LYS A 548 -30.12 -25.13 -12.40
C LYS A 548 -29.46 -26.42 -12.88
N ALA A 549 -28.69 -27.10 -12.04
CA ALA A 549 -27.98 -28.31 -12.41
C ALA A 549 -28.95 -29.52 -12.56
N ILE A 550 -28.62 -30.42 -13.47
CA ILE A 550 -29.28 -31.69 -13.65
C ILE A 550 -28.90 -32.66 -12.53
N LEU A 551 -27.63 -32.58 -12.08
CA LEU A 551 -27.07 -33.45 -11.06
C LEU A 551 -27.47 -33.05 -9.64
N PRO A 552 -27.57 -34.00 -8.70
CA PRO A 552 -27.73 -33.71 -7.28
C PRO A 552 -26.62 -32.77 -6.76
N LYS A 553 -26.94 -31.93 -5.77
CA LYS A 553 -26.08 -30.87 -5.25
C LYS A 553 -24.67 -31.34 -4.89
N ASP A 554 -24.52 -32.52 -4.37
CA ASP A 554 -23.23 -33.10 -3.93
C ASP A 554 -22.37 -33.60 -5.11
N LYS A 555 -23.01 -34.02 -6.20
CA LYS A 555 -22.30 -34.52 -7.39
C LYS A 555 -21.95 -33.46 -8.41
N PHE A 556 -22.63 -32.31 -8.39
CA PHE A 556 -22.45 -31.26 -9.37
C PHE A 556 -21.01 -30.65 -9.33
N ILE A 557 -20.48 -30.41 -8.13
CA ILE A 557 -19.12 -29.86 -7.98
C ILE A 557 -18.05 -30.85 -8.46
N GLU A 558 -18.23 -32.12 -8.16
CA GLU A 558 -17.29 -33.17 -8.63
C GLU A 558 -17.36 -33.31 -10.17
N ALA A 559 -18.54 -33.25 -10.75
CA ALA A 559 -18.70 -33.22 -12.19
C ALA A 559 -17.97 -32.01 -12.82
N VAL A 560 -18.07 -30.82 -12.21
CA VAL A 560 -17.33 -29.64 -12.70
C VAL A 560 -15.83 -29.82 -12.62
N LYS A 561 -15.30 -30.44 -11.59
CA LYS A 561 -13.86 -30.69 -11.44
C LYS A 561 -13.28 -31.61 -12.52
N THR A 562 -14.13 -32.44 -13.10
CA THR A 562 -13.71 -33.43 -14.11
C THR A 562 -13.96 -32.97 -15.56
N LEU A 563 -14.59 -31.82 -15.78
CA LEU A 563 -14.85 -31.26 -17.12
C LEU A 563 -13.53 -31.09 -17.91
N GLY A 564 -13.55 -31.48 -19.16
CA GLY A 564 -12.41 -31.31 -20.08
C GLY A 564 -11.19 -32.17 -19.76
N HIS A 565 -11.33 -33.24 -18.96
CA HIS A 565 -10.30 -34.30 -18.98
C HIS A 565 -10.34 -34.95 -20.35
N VAL A 566 -9.27 -34.76 -21.11
CA VAL A 566 -9.03 -35.57 -22.32
C VAL A 566 -8.85 -37.01 -21.85
N VAL A 567 -9.86 -37.83 -22.07
CA VAL A 567 -9.66 -39.29 -22.02
C VAL A 567 -8.77 -39.60 -23.21
N ILE A 568 -7.48 -39.79 -22.95
CA ILE A 568 -6.57 -40.37 -23.95
C ILE A 568 -6.88 -41.86 -23.92
N ASP A 569 -7.65 -42.32 -24.93
CA ASP A 569 -7.87 -43.74 -25.20
C ASP A 569 -6.54 -44.46 -25.40
#